data_52d580492a3a76e7c89aea232901df7a
#
_entry.id   52d580492a3a76e7c89aea232901df7a
#
_cell.length_a   1.000
_cell.length_b   1.000
_cell.length_c   1.000
_cell.angle_alpha   90.00
_cell.angle_beta   90.00
_cell.angle_gamma   90.00
#
_symmetry.space_group_name_H-M   'P 1'
#
loop_
_entity.id
_entity.type
_entity.pdbx_description
1 polymer ?
#
loop_
_entity_poly.entity_id
_entity_poly.type
_entity_poly.pdbx_seq_one_letter_code
_entity_poly.pdbx_strand_id
1 'polypeptide(L)'
;MVIVTGLNEAIEDANSNQPILKRHKVIVEPVKVYEADEVKKIRNSTGMSQKTFASYVGVSDKTVEAWEAGTNHPSGAASRILNMMEIDKDLIKRFPFVTNVITK
;
A
#
# COMPACT_ATOMS: atom_id res chain seq x y z
N MET A 1 -11.59 -3.10 -7.36
CA MET A 1 -12.46 -3.32 -7.03
C MET A 1 -13.58 -3.06 -7.50
N VAL A 2 -14.18 -3.29 -7.54
CA VAL A 2 -15.15 -3.04 -8.07
C VAL A 2 -16.26 -2.85 -7.61
N ILE A 3 -16.83 -2.49 -7.59
CA ILE A 3 -17.78 -2.39 -7.14
C ILE A 3 -18.81 -2.28 -7.65
N VAL A 4 -19.35 -2.24 -7.99
CA VAL A 4 -20.25 -2.14 -8.43
C VAL A 4 -21.23 -1.75 -8.34
N THR A 5 -21.61 -1.51 -8.37
CA THR A 5 -22.41 -1.22 -8.36
C THR A 5 -23.40 -1.26 -8.47
N GLY A 6 -23.90 -1.16 -8.30
CA GLY A 6 -24.64 -1.34 -8.36
C GLY A 6 -25.62 -1.30 -8.53
N LEU A 7 -25.73 -1.25 -8.52
CA LEU A 7 -26.40 -1.35 -8.79
C LEU A 7 -27.23 -1.29 -9.27
N ASN A 8 -27.38 -1.34 -9.47
CA ASN A 8 -27.91 -1.41 -10.03
C ASN A 8 -28.41 -1.90 -10.39
N GLU A 9 -28.36 -2.40 -10.08
CA GLU A 9 -28.56 -2.98 -10.34
C GLU A 9 -29.39 -3.41 -10.16
N ALA A 10 -29.75 -3.45 -9.75
CA ALA A 10 -30.22 -3.98 -9.54
C ALA A 10 -31.15 -3.98 -9.64
N ILE A 11 -31.47 -4.00 -9.65
CA ILE A 11 -31.92 -4.17 -9.90
C ILE A 11 -32.66 -4.37 -10.39
N GLU A 12 -32.83 -4.89 -10.57
CA GLU A 12 -33.11 -5.37 -11.01
C GLU A 12 -33.72 -5.90 -11.06
N ASP A 13 -34.04 -6.52 -10.68
CA ASP A 13 -34.38 -7.33 -10.60
C ASP A 13 -35.24 -7.52 -10.50
N ALA A 14 -35.75 -7.61 -10.46
CA ALA A 14 -36.18 -8.08 -10.36
C ALA A 14 -36.82 -8.27 -10.55
N ASN A 15 -37.03 -8.46 -10.74
CA ASN A 15 -37.20 -8.97 -11.04
C ASN A 15 -37.24 -9.35 -11.23
N SER A 16 -37.17 -9.66 -11.22
CA SER A 16 -36.73 -10.29 -11.28
C SER A 16 -36.34 -10.65 -11.28
N ASN A 17 -36.56 -11.18 -11.39
CA ASN A 17 -35.86 -11.67 -11.36
C ASN A 17 -35.11 -11.59 -11.29
N GLN A 18 -34.52 -11.58 -11.10
CA GLN A 18 -33.49 -11.53 -11.02
C GLN A 18 -32.82 -11.43 -10.56
N PRO A 19 -32.72 -11.80 -10.43
CA PRO A 19 -31.89 -11.55 -9.81
C PRO A 19 -30.96 -11.31 -9.65
N ILE A 20 -30.68 -11.14 -9.79
CA ILE A 20 -29.79 -10.86 -9.74
C ILE A 20 -29.12 -10.68 -9.11
N LEU A 21 -29.00 -10.78 -8.60
CA LEU A 21 -28.39 -10.62 -7.89
C LEU A 21 -27.35 -10.49 -7.89
N LYS A 22 -27.19 -10.27 -7.73
CA LYS A 22 -26.10 -10.18 -7.80
C LYS A 22 -25.33 -10.29 -6.70
N ARG A 23 -24.66 -11.14 -6.49
CA ARG A 23 -23.80 -11.33 -5.46
C ARG A 23 -22.48 -10.98 -5.92
N HIS A 24 -21.81 -10.05 -5.28
CA HIS A 24 -20.44 -9.74 -5.57
C HIS A 24 -19.57 -10.53 -4.66
N LYS A 25 -18.66 -11.27 -5.25
CA LYS A 25 -17.69 -11.98 -4.47
C LYS A 25 -16.43 -11.14 -4.44
N VAL A 26 -16.07 -10.65 -3.29
CA VAL A 26 -14.89 -9.81 -3.13
C VAL A 26 -13.76 -10.65 -2.55
N ILE A 27 -12.64 -10.66 -3.25
CA ILE A 27 -11.45 -11.35 -2.78
C ILE A 27 -10.42 -10.29 -2.39
N VAL A 28 -10.02 -10.29 -1.14
CA VAL A 28 -9.06 -9.32 -0.63
C VAL A 28 -7.75 -10.03 -0.40
N GLU A 29 -6.69 -9.52 -1.03
CA GLU A 29 -5.35 -10.03 -0.78
C GLU A 29 -4.96 -9.76 0.66
N PRO A 30 -4.45 -10.74 1.39
CA PRO A 30 -4.01 -10.50 2.75
C PRO A 30 -2.89 -9.48 2.79
N VAL A 31 -2.85 -8.70 3.87
CA VAL A 31 -1.77 -7.74 4.07
C VAL A 31 -0.51 -8.52 4.39
N LYS A 32 0.55 -8.26 3.64
CA LYS A 32 1.83 -8.92 3.88
C LYS A 32 2.45 -8.37 5.16
N VAL A 33 3.02 -9.25 5.97
CA VAL A 33 3.77 -8.85 7.17
C VAL A 33 5.23 -8.67 6.76
N TYR A 34 5.76 -7.48 6.98
CA TYR A 34 7.13 -7.17 6.61
C TYR A 34 8.04 -7.28 7.82
N GLU A 35 9.09 -8.09 7.67
CA GLU A 35 10.09 -8.23 8.70
C GLU A 35 11.16 -7.16 8.55
N ALA A 36 12.00 -7.02 9.55
CA ALA A 36 12.99 -5.94 9.60
C ALA A 36 13.88 -5.89 8.36
N ASP A 37 14.40 -7.03 7.94
CA ASP A 37 15.30 -7.09 6.80
C ASP A 37 14.57 -6.80 5.48
N GLU A 38 13.29 -7.14 5.41
CA GLU A 38 12.49 -6.84 4.22
C GLU A 38 12.26 -5.34 4.08
N VAL A 39 11.96 -4.66 5.18
CA VAL A 39 11.78 -3.21 5.16
C VAL A 39 13.08 -2.54 4.74
N LYS A 40 14.18 -2.99 5.32
CA LYS A 40 15.50 -2.44 5.01
C LYS A 40 15.84 -2.63 3.53
N LYS A 41 15.52 -3.80 2.99
CA LYS A 41 15.78 -4.11 1.60
C LYS A 41 14.99 -3.19 0.67
N ILE A 42 13.72 -2.96 0.98
CA ILE A 42 12.89 -2.07 0.19
C ILE A 42 13.46 -0.66 0.24
N ARG A 43 13.81 -0.18 1.44
CA ARG A 43 14.37 1.15 1.58
C ARG A 43 15.68 1.28 0.80
N ASN A 44 16.56 0.29 0.93
CA ASN A 44 17.84 0.34 0.21
C ASN A 44 17.65 0.39 -1.29
N SER A 45 16.61 -0.26 -1.80
CA SER A 45 16.35 -0.22 -3.23
C SER A 45 15.94 1.16 -3.71
N THR A 46 15.46 2.02 -2.82
CA THR A 46 15.09 3.39 -3.16
C THR A 46 16.24 4.37 -3.05
N GLY A 47 17.30 3.98 -2.37
CA GLY A 47 18.41 4.88 -2.09
C GLY A 47 18.16 5.89 -1.00
N MET A 48 17.02 5.79 -0.32
CA MET A 48 16.67 6.76 0.72
C MET A 48 17.26 6.39 2.06
N SER A 49 17.56 7.41 2.87
CA SER A 49 17.89 7.21 4.28
C SER A 49 16.61 6.80 5.03
N GLN A 50 16.78 6.34 6.27
CA GLN A 50 15.61 6.02 7.10
C GLN A 50 14.69 7.23 7.25
N LYS A 51 15.27 8.38 7.48
CA LYS A 51 14.50 9.60 7.70
C LYS A 51 13.73 9.99 6.44
N THR A 52 14.38 9.97 5.30
CA THR A 52 13.72 10.31 4.04
C THR A 52 12.64 9.30 3.69
N PHE A 53 12.94 8.02 3.91
CA PHE A 53 11.97 6.96 3.66
C PHE A 53 10.74 7.12 4.53
N ALA A 54 10.94 7.46 5.81
CA ALA A 54 9.84 7.72 6.73
C ALA A 54 8.96 8.86 6.22
N SER A 55 9.60 9.95 5.77
CA SER A 55 8.86 11.08 5.21
C SER A 55 8.08 10.68 3.97
N TYR A 56 8.66 9.82 3.15
CA TYR A 56 7.98 9.37 1.94
C TYR A 56 6.74 8.55 2.28
N VAL A 57 6.88 7.62 3.20
CA VAL A 57 5.78 6.73 3.60
C VAL A 57 4.74 7.50 4.43
N GLY A 58 5.16 8.57 5.10
CA GLY A 58 4.25 9.35 5.91
C GLY A 58 4.23 8.94 7.38
N VAL A 59 5.35 8.44 7.87
CA VAL A 59 5.48 8.05 9.28
C VAL A 59 6.70 8.75 9.86
N SER A 60 6.89 8.63 11.17
CA SER A 60 8.07 9.22 11.81
C SER A 60 9.30 8.39 11.52
N ASP A 61 10.47 9.02 11.60
CA ASP A 61 11.72 8.28 11.41
C ASP A 61 11.94 7.25 12.53
N LYS A 62 11.45 7.53 13.73
CA LYS A 62 11.47 6.53 14.81
C LYS A 62 10.68 5.28 14.45
N THR A 63 9.59 5.46 13.72
CA THR A 63 8.76 4.34 13.28
C THR A 63 9.54 3.44 12.33
N VAL A 64 10.24 4.04 11.36
CA VAL A 64 11.05 3.25 10.42
C VAL A 64 12.20 2.58 11.15
N GLU A 65 12.83 3.28 12.09
CA GLU A 65 13.89 2.69 12.91
C GLU A 65 13.40 1.44 13.63
N ALA A 66 12.19 1.53 14.22
CA ALA A 66 11.61 0.38 14.93
C ALA A 66 11.33 -0.78 13.99
N TRP A 67 10.84 -0.50 12.80
CA TRP A 67 10.61 -1.56 11.80
C TRP A 67 11.91 -2.28 11.47
N GLU A 68 12.98 -1.51 11.23
CA GLU A 68 14.24 -2.10 10.81
C GLU A 68 15.01 -2.71 11.97
N ALA A 69 14.68 -2.35 13.20
CA ALA A 69 15.24 -2.98 14.39
C ALA A 69 14.45 -4.23 14.78
N GLY A 70 13.29 -4.46 14.19
CA GLY A 70 12.46 -5.61 14.51
C GLY A 70 11.64 -5.46 15.77
N THR A 71 11.62 -4.26 16.35
CA THR A 71 10.85 -4.03 17.58
C THR A 71 9.39 -3.72 17.30
N ASN A 72 9.07 -3.43 16.04
CA ASN A 72 7.71 -3.18 15.64
C ASN A 72 7.56 -3.56 14.17
N HIS A 73 6.33 -3.77 13.73
CA HIS A 73 6.04 -4.09 12.35
C HIS A 73 5.23 -2.97 11.69
N PRO A 74 5.36 -2.78 10.39
CA PRO A 74 4.52 -1.81 9.71
C PRO A 74 3.04 -2.12 9.89
N SER A 75 2.24 -1.08 10.05
CA SER A 75 0.79 -1.22 10.11
C SER A 75 0.26 -1.72 8.77
N GLY A 76 -1.05 -2.04 8.74
CA GLY A 76 -1.66 -2.51 7.51
C GLY A 76 -1.51 -1.53 6.36
N ALA A 77 -1.76 -0.25 6.62
CA ALA A 77 -1.66 0.77 5.57
C ALA A 77 -0.22 0.93 5.09
N ALA A 78 0.74 0.96 6.03
CA ALA A 78 2.14 1.06 5.67
C ALA A 78 2.61 -0.15 4.88
N SER A 79 2.13 -1.34 5.28
CA SER A 79 2.49 -2.57 4.58
C SER A 79 1.99 -2.56 3.14
N ARG A 80 0.80 -2.00 2.90
CA ARG A 80 0.30 -1.87 1.53
C ARG A 80 1.20 -0.97 0.70
N ILE A 81 1.68 0.13 1.29
CA ILE A 81 2.59 1.04 0.59
C ILE A 81 3.90 0.34 0.29
N LEU A 82 4.44 -0.40 1.25
CA LEU A 82 5.66 -1.15 1.03
C LEU A 82 5.49 -2.18 -0.08
N ASN A 83 4.33 -2.83 -0.11
CA ASN A 83 4.04 -3.81 -1.15
C ASN A 83 3.97 -3.14 -2.52
N MET A 84 3.36 -1.96 -2.59
CA MET A 84 3.31 -1.21 -3.84
C MET A 84 4.71 -0.88 -4.33
N MET A 85 5.61 -0.53 -3.42
CA MET A 85 7.00 -0.22 -3.76
C MET A 85 7.74 -1.44 -4.27
N GLU A 86 7.43 -2.63 -3.72
CA GLU A 86 8.05 -3.85 -4.18
C GLU A 86 7.63 -4.19 -5.62
N ILE A 87 6.35 -4.00 -5.90
CA ILE A 87 5.78 -4.38 -7.18
C ILE A 87 6.12 -3.37 -8.26
N ASP A 88 5.99 -2.09 -7.94
CA ASP A 88 6.19 -1.02 -8.91
C ASP A 88 7.46 -0.26 -8.58
N LYS A 89 8.52 -0.55 -9.31
CA LYS A 89 9.81 0.09 -9.08
C LYS A 89 9.80 1.58 -9.45
N ASP A 90 8.81 2.01 -10.21
CA ASP A 90 8.69 3.41 -10.62
C ASP A 90 7.72 4.19 -9.75
N LEU A 91 7.24 3.58 -8.66
CA LEU A 91 6.23 4.22 -7.81
C LEU A 91 6.69 5.58 -7.31
N ILE A 92 7.94 5.68 -6.88
CA ILE A 92 8.46 6.93 -6.34
C ILE A 92 8.51 8.02 -7.41
N LYS A 93 8.77 7.64 -8.64
CA LYS A 93 8.76 8.60 -9.75
C LYS A 93 7.35 9.09 -10.04
N ARG A 94 6.36 8.21 -9.91
CA ARG A 94 4.96 8.60 -10.14
C ARG A 94 4.40 9.42 -9.00
N PHE A 95 4.85 9.15 -7.79
CA PHE A 95 4.37 9.84 -6.59
C PHE A 95 5.57 10.42 -5.85
N PRO A 96 6.10 11.55 -6.35
CA PRO A 96 7.34 12.11 -5.80
C PRO A 96 7.06 12.97 -4.57
N PHE A 97 6.68 12.34 -3.47
CA PHE A 97 6.37 13.05 -2.24
C PHE A 97 7.60 13.65 -1.58
N VAL A 98 8.77 13.15 -1.94
CA VAL A 98 10.02 13.66 -1.40
C VAL A 98 10.91 14.03 -2.58
N THR A 99 11.46 15.22 -2.53
CA THR A 99 12.33 15.70 -3.58
C THR A 99 13.72 15.87 -3.01
N ASN A 100 14.70 15.24 -3.67
CA ASN A 100 16.09 15.45 -3.32
C ASN A 100 16.56 16.73 -3.96
N VAL A 101 16.98 17.65 -3.11
CA VAL A 101 17.58 18.87 -3.59
C VAL A 101 19.07 18.77 -3.35
N ILE A 102 19.82 18.75 -4.45
CA ILE A 102 21.26 18.70 -4.37
C ILE A 102 21.79 20.10 -4.45
N THR A 103 22.44 20.52 -3.38
CA THR A 103 23.02 21.85 -3.31
C THR A 103 24.52 21.72 -3.39
N LYS A 104 25.08 22.39 -4.33
CA LYS A 104 26.52 22.35 -4.50
C LYS A 104 27.18 23.54 -3.87
#